data_53425e3c425831a4ecb4014731642ee7
#
_entry.id   53425e3c425831a4ecb4014731642ee7
#
_cell.length_a   1.000
_cell.length_b   1.000
_cell.length_c   1.000
_cell.angle_alpha   90.00
_cell.angle_beta   90.00
_cell.angle_gamma   90.00
#
_symmetry.space_group_name_H-M   'P 1'
#
loop_
_entity.id
_entity.type
_entity.pdbx_description
1 polymer ?
#
loop_
_entity_poly.entity_id
_entity_poly.type
_entity_poly.pdbx_seq_one_letter_code
_entity_poly.pdbx_strand_id
1 'polypeptide(L)'
;MQIRIQRIDKSLPLPTYATEGSVGFDLVARETVVIEPGKIELVPGNVIVEVPKGYMLAVASRSSTPKKKGLTPPHGFGVIDRDYCGPQDELKIQVYNFSDAPVTVERGEKIAQGVFVRVDKFDWLEVDSIREESRGGFGSTD
;
A
#
# COMPACT_ATOMS: atom_id res chain seq x y z
N MET A 1 -9.83 -1.61 -18.94
CA MET A 1 -8.56 -0.88 -19.15
C MET A 1 -7.42 -1.81 -18.75
N GLN A 2 -6.38 -1.88 -19.54
CA GLN A 2 -5.19 -2.67 -19.23
C GLN A 2 -4.09 -1.78 -18.63
N ILE A 3 -3.34 -2.33 -17.68
CA ILE A 3 -2.23 -1.66 -17.01
C ILE A 3 -0.97 -2.47 -17.25
N ARG A 4 0.13 -1.81 -17.60
CA ARG A 4 1.42 -2.48 -17.74
C ARG A 4 1.97 -2.83 -16.36
N ILE A 5 2.42 -4.08 -16.22
CA ILE A 5 3.00 -4.61 -15.01
C ILE A 5 4.19 -5.50 -15.35
N GLN A 6 5.23 -5.42 -14.55
CA GLN A 6 6.40 -6.29 -14.66
C GLN A 6 6.57 -7.08 -13.37
N ARG A 7 6.78 -8.39 -13.49
CA ARG A 7 7.21 -9.23 -12.36
C ARG A 7 8.73 -9.27 -12.33
N ILE A 8 9.30 -9.14 -11.13
CA ILE A 8 10.73 -9.32 -10.91
C ILE A 8 11.07 -10.81 -10.96
N ASP A 9 10.36 -11.62 -10.18
CA ASP A 9 10.45 -13.08 -10.18
C ASP A 9 9.21 -13.67 -10.86
N LYS A 10 9.40 -14.20 -12.08
CA LYS A 10 8.30 -14.75 -12.89
C LYS A 10 7.79 -16.09 -12.38
N SER A 11 8.47 -16.72 -11.42
CA SER A 11 7.97 -17.94 -10.77
C SER A 11 6.86 -17.65 -9.75
N LEU A 12 6.72 -16.39 -9.31
CA LEU A 12 5.60 -15.95 -8.49
C LEU A 12 4.44 -15.45 -9.37
N PRO A 13 3.18 -15.57 -8.91
CA PRO A 13 2.03 -15.20 -9.72
C PRO A 13 1.90 -13.70 -9.93
N LEU A 14 1.21 -13.31 -11.00
CA LEU A 14 0.69 -11.95 -11.12
C LEU A 14 -0.35 -11.69 -10.03
N PRO A 15 -0.47 -10.42 -9.57
CA PRO A 15 -1.56 -10.04 -8.68
C PRO A 15 -2.92 -10.37 -9.29
N THR A 16 -3.83 -10.88 -8.47
CA THR A 16 -5.18 -11.24 -8.89
C THR A 16 -6.22 -10.70 -7.91
N TYR A 17 -7.40 -10.40 -8.44
CA TYR A 17 -8.58 -10.16 -7.63
C TYR A 17 -9.17 -11.51 -7.19
N ALA A 18 -9.43 -11.66 -5.90
CA ALA A 18 -9.90 -12.94 -5.35
C ALA A 18 -11.33 -13.29 -5.81
N THR A 19 -12.18 -12.28 -6.02
CA THR A 19 -13.55 -12.43 -6.48
C THR A 19 -13.88 -11.37 -7.52
N GLU A 20 -14.97 -11.53 -8.25
CA GLU A 20 -15.44 -10.53 -9.21
C GLU A 20 -15.69 -9.16 -8.56
N GLY A 21 -16.18 -9.14 -7.33
CA GLY A 21 -16.46 -7.92 -6.59
C GLY A 21 -15.28 -7.33 -5.84
N SER A 22 -14.12 -8.00 -5.85
CA SER A 22 -12.94 -7.51 -5.15
C SER A 22 -12.41 -6.23 -5.81
N VAL A 23 -12.12 -5.21 -5.01
CA VAL A 23 -11.48 -3.97 -5.47
C VAL A 23 -9.98 -3.94 -5.17
N GLY A 24 -9.54 -4.79 -4.25
CA GLY A 24 -8.13 -5.00 -3.93
C GLY A 24 -7.59 -6.27 -4.56
N PHE A 25 -6.38 -6.22 -5.05
CA PHE A 25 -5.63 -7.39 -5.53
C PHE A 25 -4.50 -7.71 -4.56
N ASP A 26 -4.24 -9.00 -4.36
CA ASP A 26 -3.21 -9.43 -3.41
C ASP A 26 -1.79 -9.20 -3.95
N LEU A 27 -0.92 -8.70 -3.09
CA LEU A 27 0.52 -8.59 -3.31
C LEU A 27 1.24 -9.64 -2.46
N VAL A 28 2.19 -10.33 -3.08
CA VAL A 28 2.97 -11.38 -2.43
C VAL A 28 4.38 -10.91 -2.12
N ALA A 29 4.98 -11.45 -1.06
CA ALA A 29 6.38 -11.23 -0.75
C ALA A 29 7.26 -11.96 -1.76
N ARG A 30 8.22 -11.26 -2.36
CA ARG A 30 9.19 -11.87 -3.27
C ARG A 30 10.27 -12.66 -2.53
N GLU A 31 10.57 -12.26 -1.31
CA GLU A 31 11.60 -12.86 -0.46
C GLU A 31 11.04 -13.15 0.92
N THR A 32 11.63 -14.12 1.60
CA THR A 32 11.36 -14.35 3.02
C THR A 32 12.04 -13.25 3.85
N VAL A 33 11.27 -12.58 4.71
CA VAL A 33 11.75 -11.49 5.56
C VAL A 33 11.33 -11.76 6.99
N VAL A 34 12.27 -11.63 7.92
CA VAL A 34 12.01 -11.68 9.37
C VAL A 34 11.92 -10.26 9.90
N ILE A 35 10.82 -9.93 10.55
CA ILE A 35 10.59 -8.63 11.15
C ILE A 35 10.65 -8.78 12.68
N GLU A 36 11.67 -8.22 13.29
CA GLU A 36 11.85 -8.24 14.74
C GLU A 36 10.79 -7.37 15.43
N PRO A 37 10.46 -7.66 16.71
CA PRO A 37 9.49 -6.85 17.46
C PRO A 37 9.83 -5.36 17.46
N GLY A 38 8.85 -4.52 17.21
CA GLY A 38 9.01 -3.06 17.21
C GLY A 38 9.78 -2.50 16.02
N LYS A 39 10.08 -3.32 15.00
CA LYS A 39 10.83 -2.92 13.83
C LYS A 39 9.92 -2.74 12.61
N ILE A 40 10.40 -1.91 11.70
CA ILE A 40 9.80 -1.68 10.39
C ILE A 40 10.74 -2.29 9.34
N GLU A 41 10.18 -3.06 8.42
CA GLU A 41 10.89 -3.63 7.30
C GLU A 41 10.16 -3.36 5.98
N LEU A 42 10.92 -3.32 4.90
CA LEU A 42 10.41 -3.22 3.55
C LEU A 42 10.41 -4.61 2.92
N VAL A 43 9.24 -5.17 2.70
CA VAL A 43 9.09 -6.47 2.05
C VAL A 43 8.96 -6.25 0.54
N PRO A 44 9.85 -6.81 -0.28
CA PRO A 44 9.74 -6.66 -1.74
C PRO A 44 8.48 -7.34 -2.27
N GLY A 45 7.72 -6.61 -3.06
CA GLY A 45 6.39 -7.01 -3.53
C GLY A 45 6.34 -7.63 -4.92
N ASN A 46 7.49 -7.88 -5.52
CA ASN A 46 7.66 -8.60 -6.79
C ASN A 46 7.18 -7.89 -8.05
N VAL A 47 6.56 -6.74 -7.96
CA VAL A 47 6.01 -6.08 -9.15
C VAL A 47 6.41 -4.62 -9.27
N ILE A 48 6.55 -4.19 -10.52
CA ILE A 48 6.60 -2.78 -10.93
C ILE A 48 5.30 -2.53 -11.69
N VAL A 49 4.57 -1.48 -11.32
CA VAL A 49 3.25 -1.19 -11.87
C VAL A 49 3.23 0.21 -12.46
N GLU A 50 2.82 0.33 -13.71
CA GLU A 50 2.56 1.63 -14.32
C GLU A 50 1.16 2.11 -13.92
N VAL A 51 1.09 3.00 -12.93
CA VAL A 51 -0.19 3.55 -12.49
C VAL A 51 -0.73 4.50 -13.56
N PRO A 52 -1.99 4.33 -14.01
CA PRO A 52 -2.52 5.15 -15.09
C PRO A 52 -2.77 6.60 -14.65
N LYS A 53 -2.78 7.51 -15.62
CA LYS A 53 -3.10 8.92 -15.37
C LYS A 53 -4.46 9.07 -14.71
N GLY A 54 -4.55 9.91 -13.69
CA GLY A 54 -5.77 10.14 -12.93
C GLY A 54 -6.01 9.12 -11.82
N TYR A 55 -5.03 8.27 -11.54
CA TYR A 55 -5.11 7.28 -10.47
C TYR A 55 -3.88 7.34 -9.58
N MET A 56 -4.03 6.85 -8.37
CA MET A 56 -2.93 6.36 -7.54
C MET A 56 -3.12 4.87 -7.28
N LEU A 57 -2.06 4.18 -6.93
CA LEU A 57 -2.16 2.84 -6.37
C LEU A 57 -1.93 2.93 -4.86
N ALA A 58 -2.97 2.61 -4.09
CA ALA A 58 -2.86 2.48 -2.65
C ALA A 58 -2.40 1.06 -2.30
N VAL A 59 -1.39 0.94 -1.46
CA VAL A 59 -0.94 -0.34 -0.92
C VAL A 59 -1.32 -0.40 0.55
N ALA A 60 -2.28 -1.25 0.86
CA ALA A 60 -2.90 -1.34 2.18
C ALA A 60 -2.67 -2.71 2.80
N SER A 61 -2.90 -2.82 4.10
CA SER A 61 -2.94 -4.09 4.79
C SER A 61 -4.09 -4.95 4.28
N ARG A 62 -3.90 -6.26 4.26
CA ARG A 62 -5.04 -7.18 4.17
C ARG A 62 -5.78 -7.16 5.52
N SER A 63 -7.09 -7.38 5.49
CA SER A 63 -7.93 -7.30 6.69
C SER A 63 -7.49 -8.21 7.84
N SER A 64 -6.90 -9.35 7.52
CA SER A 64 -6.49 -10.34 8.53
C SER A 64 -5.05 -10.19 9.02
N THR A 65 -4.21 -9.43 8.33
CA THR A 65 -2.77 -9.35 8.63
C THR A 65 -2.47 -8.81 10.04
N PRO A 66 -3.10 -7.73 10.51
CA PRO A 66 -2.83 -7.26 11.87
C PRO A 66 -3.18 -8.27 12.94
N LYS A 67 -4.34 -8.89 12.84
CA LYS A 67 -4.81 -9.85 13.87
C LYS A 67 -4.05 -11.16 13.83
N LYS A 68 -3.77 -11.70 12.64
CA LYS A 68 -3.10 -13.01 12.49
C LYS A 68 -1.59 -12.96 12.64
N LYS A 69 -0.96 -11.85 12.22
CA LYS A 69 0.49 -11.73 12.16
C LYS A 69 1.09 -10.69 13.08
N GLY A 70 0.30 -9.76 13.61
CA GLY A 70 0.84 -8.64 14.38
C GLY A 70 1.64 -7.66 13.53
N LEU A 71 1.34 -7.57 12.23
CA LEU A 71 1.95 -6.65 11.29
C LEU A 71 0.93 -5.62 10.81
N THR A 72 1.38 -4.39 10.67
CA THR A 72 0.57 -3.30 10.12
C THR A 72 1.44 -2.35 9.33
N PRO A 73 0.92 -1.68 8.29
CA PRO A 73 1.66 -0.61 7.65
C PRO A 73 1.78 0.59 8.61
N PRO A 74 3.01 1.05 8.93
CA PRO A 74 3.20 2.12 9.94
C PRO A 74 2.64 3.47 9.50
N HIS A 75 2.47 3.68 8.20
CA HIS A 75 1.97 4.91 7.58
C HIS A 75 0.51 4.82 7.15
N GLY A 76 -0.23 3.80 7.60
CA GLY A 76 -1.62 3.54 7.22
C GLY A 76 -1.72 2.81 5.89
N PHE A 77 -1.33 3.43 4.81
CA PHE A 77 -1.21 2.80 3.48
C PHE A 77 -0.13 3.51 2.67
N GLY A 78 0.45 2.79 1.72
CA GLY A 78 1.41 3.34 0.77
C GLY A 78 0.71 4.04 -0.38
N VAL A 79 1.30 5.12 -0.87
CA VAL A 79 0.83 5.83 -2.07
C VAL A 79 1.87 5.63 -3.16
N ILE A 80 1.47 4.97 -4.24
CA ILE A 80 2.34 4.73 -5.39
C ILE A 80 1.95 5.69 -6.50
N ASP A 81 2.92 6.49 -6.89
CA ASP A 81 2.78 7.50 -7.92
C ASP A 81 2.81 6.90 -9.32
N ARG A 82 2.28 7.66 -10.28
CA ARG A 82 2.24 7.27 -11.68
C ARG A 82 3.63 7.03 -12.29
N ASP A 83 4.61 7.81 -11.88
CA ASP A 83 5.97 7.77 -12.42
C ASP A 83 6.92 6.84 -11.64
N TYR A 84 6.42 6.13 -10.63
CA TYR A 84 7.18 5.11 -9.91
C TYR A 84 7.08 3.77 -10.65
N CYS A 85 7.72 3.70 -11.82
CA CYS A 85 7.67 2.51 -12.67
C CYS A 85 8.95 2.32 -13.50
N GLY A 86 10.07 2.82 -13.02
CA GLY A 86 11.39 2.57 -13.60
C GLY A 86 11.91 1.17 -13.28
N PRO A 87 13.07 0.79 -13.82
CA PRO A 87 13.59 -0.58 -13.69
C PRO A 87 13.94 -1.00 -12.26
N GLN A 88 14.03 -0.05 -11.32
CA GLN A 88 14.36 -0.29 -9.92
C GLN A 88 13.18 -0.02 -8.97
N ASP A 89 12.02 0.26 -9.54
CA ASP A 89 10.86 0.76 -8.79
C ASP A 89 9.89 -0.38 -8.41
N GLU A 90 10.45 -1.46 -7.90
CA GLU A 90 9.66 -2.54 -7.32
C GLU A 90 8.85 -2.02 -6.14
N LEU A 91 7.57 -2.39 -6.06
CA LEU A 91 6.74 -2.08 -4.91
C LEU A 91 7.36 -2.67 -3.65
N LYS A 92 7.58 -1.83 -2.65
CA LYS A 92 8.04 -2.24 -1.32
C LYS A 92 6.87 -2.11 -0.35
N ILE A 93 6.58 -3.21 0.33
CA ILE A 93 5.51 -3.26 1.30
C ILE A 93 6.12 -2.97 2.67
N GLN A 94 5.80 -1.81 3.23
CA GLN A 94 6.32 -1.41 4.52
C GLN A 94 5.45 -1.99 5.63
N VAL A 95 6.06 -2.72 6.55
CA VAL A 95 5.38 -3.39 7.66
C VAL A 95 6.06 -3.09 8.99
N TYR A 96 5.26 -2.89 10.02
CA TYR A 96 5.67 -2.72 11.41
C TYR A 96 5.20 -3.93 12.21
N ASN A 97 6.12 -4.55 12.93
CA ASN A 97 5.80 -5.63 13.86
C ASN A 97 5.44 -5.04 15.22
N PHE A 98 4.15 -4.99 15.54
CA PHE A 98 3.67 -4.51 16.84
C PHE A 98 3.48 -5.63 17.87
N SER A 99 3.87 -6.85 17.54
CA SER A 99 3.86 -7.98 18.47
C SER A 99 5.15 -8.03 19.33
N ASP A 100 5.20 -8.95 20.25
CA ASP A 100 6.34 -9.15 21.16
C ASP A 100 7.30 -10.26 20.71
N ALA A 101 7.08 -10.82 19.52
CA ALA A 101 7.90 -11.88 18.96
C ALA A 101 8.26 -11.59 17.49
N PRO A 102 9.39 -12.14 16.98
CA PRO A 102 9.71 -12.03 15.57
C PRO A 102 8.61 -12.64 14.70
N VAL A 103 8.31 -11.99 13.57
CA VAL A 103 7.35 -12.46 12.58
C VAL A 103 8.08 -12.73 11.28
N THR A 104 7.91 -13.92 10.74
CA THR A 104 8.45 -14.30 9.44
C THR A 104 7.39 -14.18 8.37
N VAL A 105 7.68 -13.38 7.34
CA VAL A 105 6.90 -13.33 6.12
C VAL A 105 7.62 -14.22 5.10
N GLU A 106 6.95 -15.29 4.68
CA GLU A 106 7.54 -16.23 3.73
C GLU A 106 7.42 -15.74 2.29
N ARG A 107 8.41 -16.08 1.45
CA ARG A 107 8.32 -15.87 0.01
C ARG A 107 7.02 -16.46 -0.54
N GLY A 108 6.28 -15.69 -1.33
CA GLY A 108 4.99 -16.10 -1.91
C GLY A 108 3.79 -15.85 -1.00
N GLU A 109 4.00 -15.45 0.24
CA GLU A 109 2.91 -15.12 1.15
C GLU A 109 2.23 -13.82 0.73
N LYS A 110 0.90 -13.82 0.79
CA LYS A 110 0.08 -12.61 0.56
C LYS A 110 0.24 -11.68 1.76
N ILE A 111 0.87 -10.53 1.57
CA ILE A 111 1.24 -9.64 2.67
C ILE A 111 0.52 -8.30 2.65
N ALA A 112 0.01 -7.89 1.49
CA ALA A 112 -0.70 -6.64 1.33
C ALA A 112 -1.71 -6.75 0.19
N GLN A 113 -2.49 -5.69 0.00
CA GLN A 113 -3.35 -5.55 -1.16
C GLN A 113 -3.15 -4.18 -1.82
N GLY A 114 -3.24 -4.17 -3.13
CA GLY A 114 -3.24 -2.94 -3.92
C GLY A 114 -4.65 -2.57 -4.33
N VAL A 115 -4.96 -1.28 -4.31
CA VAL A 115 -6.24 -0.73 -4.75
C VAL A 115 -5.98 0.48 -5.63
N PHE A 116 -6.50 0.50 -6.85
CA PHE A 116 -6.45 1.70 -7.69
C PHE A 116 -7.53 2.67 -7.26
N VAL A 117 -7.14 3.92 -7.02
CA VAL A 117 -8.03 4.99 -6.57
C VAL A 117 -7.93 6.15 -7.54
N ARG A 118 -9.07 6.68 -7.99
CA ARG A 118 -9.11 7.89 -8.80
C ARG A 118 -8.68 9.08 -7.95
N VAL A 119 -7.85 9.94 -8.53
CA VAL A 119 -7.35 11.15 -7.85
C VAL A 119 -7.36 12.32 -8.82
N ASP A 120 -7.61 13.50 -8.26
CA ASP A 120 -7.43 14.76 -8.95
C ASP A 120 -6.27 15.53 -8.31
N LYS A 121 -5.57 16.30 -9.14
CA LYS A 121 -4.57 17.26 -8.68
C LYS A 121 -5.12 18.65 -8.88
N PHE A 122 -4.84 19.50 -7.93
CA PHE A 122 -5.32 20.90 -7.93
C PHE A 122 -4.14 21.83 -7.81
N ASP A 123 -4.25 22.97 -8.44
CA ASP A 123 -3.32 24.07 -8.24
C ASP A 123 -3.73 24.86 -7.00
N TRP A 124 -2.74 25.39 -6.30
CA TRP A 124 -2.97 26.19 -5.11
C TRP A 124 -3.24 27.64 -5.49
N LEU A 125 -4.32 28.21 -4.97
CA LEU A 125 -4.55 29.65 -4.94
C LEU A 125 -4.44 30.10 -3.49
N GLU A 126 -3.29 30.68 -3.13
CA GLU A 126 -3.06 31.18 -1.79
C GLU A 126 -3.93 32.40 -1.54
N VAL A 127 -4.64 32.39 -0.42
CA VAL A 127 -5.47 33.50 0.05
C VAL A 127 -5.21 33.75 1.53
N ASP A 128 -5.52 34.95 1.99
CA ASP A 128 -5.29 35.30 3.41
C ASP A 128 -6.32 34.63 4.35
N SER A 129 -7.52 34.39 3.86
CA SER A 129 -8.59 33.72 4.61
C SER A 129 -9.52 32.97 3.66
N ILE A 130 -9.97 31.78 4.07
CA ILE A 130 -10.92 30.96 3.29
C ILE A 130 -12.35 31.21 3.76
N ARG A 131 -12.55 31.32 5.06
CA ARG A 131 -13.87 31.57 5.68
C ARG A 131 -13.70 32.53 6.86
N GLU A 132 -14.75 33.28 7.12
CA GLU A 132 -14.75 34.23 8.26
C GLU A 132 -14.86 33.50 9.60
N GLU A 133 -15.62 32.40 9.65
CA GLU A 133 -15.89 31.66 10.88
C GLU A 133 -15.39 30.22 10.80
N SER A 134 -14.88 29.72 11.91
CA SER A 134 -14.47 28.32 12.08
C SER A 134 -15.64 27.47 12.56
N ARG A 135 -15.76 26.25 12.01
CA ARG A 135 -16.76 25.27 12.43
C ARG A 135 -16.45 24.62 13.78
N GLY A 136 -15.17 24.58 14.16
CA GLY A 136 -14.65 23.75 15.23
C GLY A 136 -14.20 22.37 14.74
N GLY A 137 -13.86 21.51 15.65
CA GLY A 137 -13.39 20.16 15.37
C GLY A 137 -12.85 19.51 16.64
N PHE A 138 -12.27 18.31 16.52
CA PHE A 138 -11.65 17.58 17.64
C PHE A 138 -12.57 17.42 18.85
N GLY A 139 -13.83 17.00 18.61
CA GLY A 139 -14.83 16.83 19.66
C GLY A 139 -15.67 18.06 19.97
N SER A 140 -15.54 19.16 19.24
CA SER A 140 -16.30 20.38 19.47
C SER A 140 -17.81 20.27 19.18
N THR A 141 -18.23 19.21 18.49
CA THR A 141 -19.64 18.94 18.14
C THR A 141 -20.28 17.85 19.02
N ASP A 142 -19.57 17.27 19.94
CA ASP A 142 -20.05 16.20 20.84
C ASP A 142 -20.74 16.72 22.11
#